data_9f34154e3e951b914c27e471797e77eb
#
_entry.id   9f34154e3e951b914c27e471797e77eb
#
_cell.length_a   1.000
_cell.length_b   1.000
_cell.length_c   1.000
_cell.angle_alpha   90.00
_cell.angle_beta   90.00
_cell.angle_gamma   90.00
#
_symmetry.space_group_name_H-M   'P 1'
#
loop_
_entity.id
_entity.type
_entity.pdbx_description
1 polymer ?
#
loop_
_entity_poly.entity_id
_entity_poly.type
_entity_poly.pdbx_seq_one_letter_code
_entity_poly.pdbx_strand_id
1 'polypeptide(L)'
;MKTANYTIRKAVMADAYRLQAAFLNHINAHPEYISHGEIQMGVGIAIHTEDGKFAGRPSTNAAEMWHKYITKHLDSDDAAVFVAENDERQLLGFSVIDIEEDGADPFGMLCDLLVLSENRSQGIGTALMQNDFAWFKEKGIKDIYLESGRENHSAHAFFEHHGFEHVSNIYKLL
;
A
#
# COMPACT_ATOMS: atom_id res chain seq x y z
N MET A 1 0.52 -23.44 16.66
CA MET A 1 0.25 -22.48 15.56
C MET A 1 1.08 -22.96 14.37
N LYS A 2 0.45 -23.19 13.19
CA LYS A 2 1.22 -23.46 11.96
C LYS A 2 1.90 -22.14 11.60
N THR A 3 3.22 -22.07 11.65
CA THR A 3 3.98 -21.02 10.98
C THR A 3 3.65 -21.13 9.50
N ALA A 4 3.01 -20.12 8.94
CA ALA A 4 2.78 -20.07 7.50
C ALA A 4 4.15 -20.08 6.82
N ASN A 5 4.42 -21.09 5.99
CA ASN A 5 5.58 -21.08 5.11
C ASN A 5 5.33 -20.06 4.01
N TYR A 6 6.05 -18.97 4.05
CA TYR A 6 6.03 -17.97 2.98
C TYR A 6 7.44 -17.43 2.75
N THR A 7 7.66 -16.93 1.57
CA THR A 7 8.88 -16.21 1.18
C THR A 7 8.52 -14.80 0.74
N ILE A 8 9.43 -13.86 1.00
CA ILE A 8 9.33 -12.51 0.47
C ILE A 8 10.42 -12.33 -0.59
N ARG A 9 10.03 -11.79 -1.72
CA ARG A 9 10.94 -11.45 -2.81
C ARG A 9 10.59 -10.11 -3.44
N LYS A 10 11.54 -9.48 -4.11
CA LYS A 10 11.25 -8.35 -4.99
C LYS A 10 10.36 -8.82 -6.14
N ALA A 11 9.31 -8.05 -6.42
CA ALA A 11 8.42 -8.29 -7.55
C ALA A 11 9.09 -7.95 -8.88
N VAL A 12 8.58 -8.51 -9.94
CA VAL A 12 9.01 -8.25 -11.32
C VAL A 12 7.82 -7.83 -12.16
N MET A 13 8.06 -7.30 -13.37
CA MET A 13 6.99 -6.83 -14.26
C MET A 13 5.89 -7.87 -14.51
N ALA A 14 6.23 -9.15 -14.56
CA ALA A 14 5.26 -10.23 -14.71
C ALA A 14 4.27 -10.35 -13.54
N ASP A 15 4.56 -9.76 -12.38
CA ASP A 15 3.67 -9.75 -11.23
C ASP A 15 2.56 -8.70 -11.35
N ALA A 16 2.70 -7.70 -12.22
CA ALA A 16 1.84 -6.51 -12.27
C ALA A 16 0.33 -6.83 -12.29
N TYR A 17 -0.10 -7.77 -13.14
CA TYR A 17 -1.52 -8.11 -13.25
C TYR A 17 -2.09 -8.80 -12.01
N ARG A 18 -1.33 -9.67 -11.36
CA ARG A 18 -1.81 -10.33 -10.13
C ARG A 18 -1.87 -9.37 -8.95
N LEU A 19 -0.93 -8.42 -8.88
CA LEU A 19 -0.94 -7.34 -7.89
C LEU A 19 -2.14 -6.43 -8.10
N GLN A 20 -2.38 -6.02 -9.35
CA GLN A 20 -3.56 -5.25 -9.73
C GLN A 20 -4.86 -5.96 -9.32
N ALA A 21 -4.99 -7.24 -9.65
CA ALA A 21 -6.19 -8.00 -9.30
C ALA A 21 -6.40 -8.05 -7.77
N ALA A 22 -5.35 -8.27 -7.00
CA ALA A 22 -5.41 -8.29 -5.53
C ALA A 22 -5.83 -6.93 -4.96
N PHE A 23 -5.23 -5.84 -5.45
CA PHE A 23 -5.58 -4.49 -5.03
C PHE A 23 -7.03 -4.12 -5.37
N LEU A 24 -7.46 -4.36 -6.62
CA LEU A 24 -8.83 -4.05 -7.03
C LEU A 24 -9.87 -4.86 -6.25
N ASN A 25 -9.61 -6.13 -6.01
CA ASN A 25 -10.49 -6.95 -5.17
C ASN A 25 -10.60 -6.35 -3.76
N HIS A 26 -9.48 -5.87 -3.21
CA HIS A 26 -9.46 -5.26 -1.88
C HIS A 26 -10.29 -3.97 -1.82
N ILE A 27 -10.06 -3.01 -2.71
CA ILE A 27 -10.79 -1.73 -2.69
C ILE A 27 -12.27 -1.86 -3.08
N ASN A 28 -12.63 -2.89 -3.86
CA ASN A 28 -14.03 -3.20 -4.14
C ASN A 28 -14.76 -3.80 -2.93
N ALA A 29 -14.05 -4.60 -2.13
CA ALA A 29 -14.60 -5.17 -0.89
C ALA A 29 -14.60 -4.15 0.27
N HIS A 30 -13.68 -3.20 0.25
CA HIS A 30 -13.44 -2.23 1.32
C HIS A 30 -13.28 -0.80 0.77
N PRO A 31 -14.31 -0.23 0.15
CA PRO A 31 -14.24 1.12 -0.41
C PRO A 31 -14.00 2.20 0.67
N GLU A 32 -14.32 1.90 1.92
CA GLU A 32 -14.06 2.76 3.08
C GLU A 32 -12.56 2.98 3.36
N TYR A 33 -11.69 2.17 2.80
CA TYR A 33 -10.23 2.31 2.95
C TYR A 33 -9.58 3.17 1.86
N ILE A 34 -10.35 3.58 0.84
CA ILE A 34 -9.84 4.47 -0.20
C ILE A 34 -9.44 5.80 0.43
N SER A 35 -8.15 6.11 0.33
CA SER A 35 -7.54 7.31 0.89
C SER A 35 -7.58 8.48 -0.11
N HIS A 36 -7.04 9.60 0.32
CA HIS A 36 -6.82 10.76 -0.54
C HIS A 36 -5.85 10.43 -1.70
N GLY A 37 -4.82 9.62 -1.45
CA GLY A 37 -3.85 9.22 -2.46
C GLY A 37 -4.49 8.46 -3.63
N GLU A 38 -5.32 7.45 -3.36
CA GLU A 38 -6.04 6.72 -4.42
C GLU A 38 -7.00 7.61 -5.19
N ILE A 39 -7.58 8.64 -4.55
CA ILE A 39 -8.44 9.61 -5.23
C ILE A 39 -7.61 10.49 -6.17
N GLN A 40 -6.45 10.98 -5.72
CA GLN A 40 -5.54 11.77 -6.55
C GLN A 40 -4.99 10.98 -7.74
N MET A 41 -4.70 9.71 -7.56
CA MET A 41 -4.29 8.82 -8.64
C MET A 41 -5.42 8.50 -9.65
N GLY A 42 -6.67 8.85 -9.35
CA GLY A 42 -7.82 8.49 -10.18
C GLY A 42 -8.29 7.04 -10.01
N VAL A 43 -7.76 6.31 -9.05
CA VAL A 43 -8.19 4.96 -8.66
C VAL A 43 -9.49 5.02 -7.88
N GLY A 44 -9.63 6.03 -7.02
CA GLY A 44 -10.83 6.32 -6.25
C GLY A 44 -11.57 7.57 -6.72
N ILE A 45 -12.83 7.66 -6.35
CA ILE A 45 -13.67 8.86 -6.49
C ILE A 45 -14.19 9.22 -5.10
N ALA A 46 -14.07 10.51 -4.76
CA ALA A 46 -14.70 11.06 -3.56
C ALA A 46 -16.20 11.19 -3.75
N ILE A 47 -16.96 10.68 -2.82
CA ILE A 47 -18.41 10.85 -2.75
C ILE A 47 -18.82 11.44 -1.40
N HIS A 48 -19.97 12.10 -1.37
CA HIS A 48 -20.64 12.48 -0.13
C HIS A 48 -21.75 11.50 0.14
N THR A 49 -21.77 10.95 1.34
CA THR A 49 -22.88 10.12 1.82
C THR A 49 -24.07 11.00 2.19
N GLU A 50 -25.25 10.42 2.33
CA GLU A 50 -26.48 11.16 2.69
C GLU A 50 -26.35 11.92 4.02
N ASP A 51 -25.55 11.45 4.94
CA ASP A 51 -25.21 12.13 6.21
C ASP A 51 -24.09 13.17 6.08
N GLY A 52 -23.67 13.50 4.83
CA GLY A 52 -22.67 14.52 4.53
C GLY A 52 -21.22 14.11 4.80
N LYS A 53 -20.96 12.84 5.14
CA LYS A 53 -19.59 12.37 5.35
C LYS A 53 -18.89 12.11 4.02
N PHE A 54 -17.58 12.29 4.05
CA PHE A 54 -16.69 11.89 2.96
C PHE A 54 -16.59 10.37 2.91
N ALA A 55 -16.72 9.81 1.72
CA ALA A 55 -16.43 8.41 1.45
C ALA A 55 -15.72 8.26 0.10
N GLY A 56 -14.99 7.16 -0.08
CA GLY A 56 -14.40 6.78 -1.35
C GLY A 56 -15.24 5.70 -2.03
N ARG A 57 -15.13 5.60 -3.33
CA ARG A 57 -15.50 4.42 -4.10
C ARG A 57 -14.52 4.21 -5.25
N PRO A 58 -14.32 2.97 -5.74
CA PRO A 58 -13.50 2.74 -6.91
C PRO A 58 -14.02 3.51 -8.13
N SER A 59 -13.10 4.09 -8.91
CA SER A 59 -13.44 4.73 -10.19
C SER A 59 -13.66 3.69 -11.29
N THR A 60 -14.29 4.09 -12.39
CA THR A 60 -14.43 3.22 -13.58
C THR A 60 -13.10 2.88 -14.23
N ASN A 61 -12.09 3.74 -14.02
CA ASN A 61 -10.75 3.59 -14.57
C ASN A 61 -9.73 3.05 -13.54
N ALA A 62 -10.20 2.61 -12.37
CA ALA A 62 -9.34 2.16 -11.27
C ALA A 62 -8.29 1.13 -11.73
N ALA A 63 -8.69 0.17 -12.56
CA ALA A 63 -7.79 -0.86 -13.09
C ALA A 63 -6.66 -0.27 -13.92
N GLU A 64 -6.98 0.63 -14.86
CA GLU A 64 -5.99 1.27 -15.73
C GLU A 64 -5.04 2.16 -14.93
N MET A 65 -5.59 2.98 -14.02
CA MET A 65 -4.80 3.90 -13.21
C MET A 65 -3.84 3.15 -12.28
N TRP A 66 -4.33 2.12 -11.60
CA TRP A 66 -3.47 1.34 -10.72
C TRP A 66 -2.46 0.50 -11.49
N HIS A 67 -2.80 0.02 -12.70
CA HIS A 67 -1.82 -0.66 -13.56
C HIS A 67 -0.66 0.25 -13.95
N LYS A 68 -0.94 1.48 -14.34
CA LYS A 68 0.10 2.49 -14.63
C LYS A 68 0.98 2.76 -13.42
N TYR A 69 0.36 2.89 -12.26
CA TYR A 69 1.06 3.10 -11.00
C TYR A 69 2.01 1.95 -10.68
N ILE A 70 1.52 0.71 -10.66
CA ILE A 70 2.37 -0.43 -10.27
C ILE A 70 3.48 -0.70 -11.28
N THR A 71 3.22 -0.56 -12.58
CA THR A 71 4.25 -0.76 -13.61
C THR A 71 5.33 0.31 -13.53
N LYS A 72 5.00 1.56 -13.21
CA LYS A 72 5.97 2.61 -12.94
C LYS A 72 6.91 2.24 -11.78
N HIS A 73 6.36 1.73 -10.67
CA HIS A 73 7.17 1.34 -9.51
C HIS A 73 8.02 0.10 -9.78
N LEU A 74 7.52 -0.85 -10.57
CA LEU A 74 8.29 -2.03 -10.97
C LEU A 74 9.45 -1.72 -11.91
N ASP A 75 9.40 -0.60 -12.64
CA ASP A 75 10.42 -0.15 -13.61
C ASP A 75 11.37 0.92 -13.04
N SER A 76 11.19 1.32 -11.78
CA SER A 76 11.97 2.39 -11.16
C SER A 76 13.10 1.83 -10.29
N ASP A 77 14.26 2.51 -10.33
CA ASP A 77 15.38 2.26 -9.41
C ASP A 77 15.16 2.91 -8.02
N ASP A 78 14.29 3.92 -7.96
CA ASP A 78 13.92 4.64 -6.73
C ASP A 78 12.65 4.09 -6.10
N ALA A 79 12.18 2.92 -6.55
CA ALA A 79 11.05 2.21 -5.99
C ALA A 79 11.36 0.72 -5.81
N ALA A 80 10.59 0.09 -4.95
CA ALA A 80 10.58 -1.36 -4.83
C ALA A 80 9.16 -1.86 -4.56
N VAL A 81 8.89 -3.05 -5.08
CA VAL A 81 7.67 -3.79 -4.79
C VAL A 81 8.09 -5.14 -4.23
N PHE A 82 7.59 -5.51 -3.06
CA PHE A 82 7.83 -6.83 -2.49
C PHE A 82 6.54 -7.64 -2.47
N VAL A 83 6.68 -8.93 -2.73
CA VAL A 83 5.57 -9.89 -2.67
C VAL A 83 5.87 -10.96 -1.63
N ALA A 84 4.87 -11.28 -0.84
CA ALA A 84 4.85 -12.47 0.00
C ALA A 84 4.06 -13.56 -0.73
N GLU A 85 4.67 -14.73 -0.89
CA GLU A 85 4.03 -15.86 -1.56
C GLU A 85 4.33 -17.18 -0.84
N ASN A 86 3.40 -18.13 -0.92
CA ASN A 86 3.58 -19.46 -0.35
C ASN A 86 4.42 -20.37 -1.29
N ASP A 87 4.64 -21.61 -0.88
CA ASP A 87 5.43 -22.59 -1.65
C ASP A 87 4.81 -22.90 -3.04
N GLU A 88 3.51 -22.65 -3.21
CA GLU A 88 2.78 -22.82 -4.47
C GLU A 88 2.78 -21.52 -5.33
N ARG A 89 3.55 -20.50 -4.90
CA ARG A 89 3.63 -19.18 -5.52
C ARG A 89 2.31 -18.39 -5.54
N GLN A 90 1.38 -18.73 -4.66
CA GLN A 90 0.17 -17.95 -4.48
C GLN A 90 0.51 -16.66 -3.71
N LEU A 91 -0.02 -15.54 -4.17
CA LEU A 91 0.15 -14.24 -3.52
C LEU A 91 -0.58 -14.23 -2.17
N LEU A 92 0.13 -13.86 -1.12
CA LEU A 92 -0.42 -13.69 0.23
C LEU A 92 -0.52 -12.23 0.63
N GLY A 93 0.33 -11.39 0.05
CA GLY A 93 0.38 -9.95 0.29
C GLY A 93 1.50 -9.29 -0.50
N PHE A 94 1.53 -7.97 -0.49
CA PHE A 94 2.59 -7.19 -1.13
C PHE A 94 2.74 -5.83 -0.46
N SER A 95 3.89 -5.18 -0.70
CA SER A 95 4.13 -3.78 -0.40
C SER A 95 4.66 -3.05 -1.63
N VAL A 96 4.40 -1.75 -1.70
CA VAL A 96 4.93 -0.82 -2.70
C VAL A 96 5.58 0.33 -1.95
N ILE A 97 6.81 0.63 -2.27
CA ILE A 97 7.60 1.70 -1.66
C ILE A 97 8.33 2.50 -2.73
N ASP A 98 8.54 3.77 -2.49
CA ASP A 98 9.38 4.62 -3.32
C ASP A 98 10.15 5.66 -2.49
N ILE A 99 11.08 6.34 -3.16
CA ILE A 99 11.86 7.46 -2.64
C ILE A 99 11.38 8.71 -3.34
N GLU A 100 10.98 9.69 -2.56
CA GLU A 100 10.60 11.01 -3.05
C GLU A 100 11.67 12.06 -2.69
N GLU A 101 11.90 12.98 -3.64
CA GLU A 101 12.77 14.12 -3.47
C GLU A 101 11.95 15.41 -3.61
N ASP A 102 11.72 16.10 -2.52
CA ASP A 102 10.99 17.37 -2.51
C ASP A 102 11.87 18.48 -1.90
N GLY A 103 12.95 18.81 -2.60
CA GLY A 103 13.77 20.00 -2.38
C GLY A 103 14.67 20.02 -1.13
N ALA A 104 14.58 19.02 -0.27
CA ALA A 104 15.41 18.83 0.91
C ALA A 104 16.10 17.47 0.85
N ASP A 105 16.24 16.79 1.98
CA ASP A 105 16.73 15.41 2.00
C ASP A 105 15.66 14.48 1.44
N PRO A 106 16.05 13.42 0.67
CA PRO A 106 15.12 12.44 0.17
C PRO A 106 14.46 11.67 1.32
N PHE A 107 13.20 11.31 1.13
CA PHE A 107 12.42 10.53 2.10
C PHE A 107 11.73 9.33 1.43
N GLY A 108 11.40 8.33 2.23
CA GLY A 108 10.70 7.13 1.77
C GLY A 108 9.19 7.24 1.94
N MET A 109 8.45 6.72 0.97
CA MET A 109 7.01 6.52 1.07
C MET A 109 6.69 5.02 1.08
N LEU A 110 5.98 4.57 2.11
CA LEU A 110 5.28 3.29 2.09
C LEU A 110 3.93 3.52 1.43
N CYS A 111 3.87 3.29 0.11
CA CYS A 111 2.73 3.63 -0.74
C CYS A 111 1.57 2.65 -0.57
N ASP A 112 1.87 1.35 -0.56
CA ASP A 112 0.89 0.28 -0.33
C ASP A 112 1.45 -0.80 0.60
N LEU A 113 0.61 -1.32 1.48
CA LEU A 113 0.85 -2.54 2.24
C LEU A 113 -0.44 -3.33 2.34
N LEU A 114 -0.54 -4.37 1.54
CA LEU A 114 -1.72 -5.23 1.48
C LEU A 114 -1.40 -6.67 1.87
N VAL A 115 -2.10 -7.21 2.85
CA VAL A 115 -2.16 -8.65 3.15
C VAL A 115 -3.57 -9.13 2.86
N LEU A 116 -3.68 -10.17 2.02
CA LEU A 116 -4.98 -10.75 1.66
C LEU A 116 -5.71 -11.23 2.93
N SER A 117 -7.02 -11.05 2.97
CA SER A 117 -7.83 -11.22 4.19
C SER A 117 -7.64 -12.55 4.89
N GLU A 118 -7.58 -13.63 4.10
CA GLU A 118 -7.38 -15.01 4.56
C GLU A 118 -5.98 -15.28 5.13
N ASN A 119 -5.03 -14.38 4.88
CA ASN A 119 -3.63 -14.54 5.28
C ASN A 119 -3.20 -13.54 6.37
N ARG A 120 -4.15 -12.77 6.90
CA ARG A 120 -3.88 -11.79 7.97
C ARG A 120 -3.54 -12.49 9.30
N SER A 121 -2.96 -11.73 10.22
CA SER A 121 -2.56 -12.18 11.55
C SER A 121 -1.53 -13.33 11.57
N GLN A 122 -0.78 -13.51 10.47
CA GLN A 122 0.28 -14.52 10.31
C GLN A 122 1.69 -13.90 10.25
N GLY A 123 1.82 -12.61 10.57
CA GLY A 123 3.10 -11.89 10.56
C GLY A 123 3.56 -11.41 9.17
N ILE A 124 2.78 -11.65 8.10
CA ILE A 124 3.16 -11.31 6.73
C ILE A 124 3.35 -9.80 6.55
N GLY A 125 2.42 -8.97 7.06
CA GLY A 125 2.55 -7.51 6.98
C GLY A 125 3.80 -7.00 7.68
N THR A 126 4.12 -7.52 8.86
CA THR A 126 5.36 -7.21 9.59
C THR A 126 6.60 -7.59 8.79
N ALA A 127 6.60 -8.77 8.18
CA ALA A 127 7.73 -9.24 7.40
C ALA A 127 7.94 -8.44 6.10
N LEU A 128 6.86 -8.04 5.40
CA LEU A 128 6.93 -7.13 4.25
C LEU A 128 7.54 -5.80 4.68
N MET A 129 7.01 -5.18 5.72
CA MET A 129 7.51 -3.89 6.22
C MET A 129 8.98 -3.95 6.69
N GLN A 130 9.43 -5.08 7.25
CA GLN A 130 10.85 -5.28 7.57
C GLN A 130 11.73 -5.29 6.31
N ASN A 131 11.26 -5.87 5.20
CA ASN A 131 11.96 -5.81 3.92
C ASN A 131 11.96 -4.39 3.35
N ASP A 132 10.85 -3.66 3.48
CA ASP A 132 10.75 -2.26 3.07
C ASP A 132 11.77 -1.39 3.81
N PHE A 133 11.86 -1.53 5.14
CA PHE A 133 12.83 -0.81 5.96
C PHE A 133 14.27 -1.18 5.65
N ALA A 134 14.54 -2.46 5.35
CA ALA A 134 15.88 -2.88 4.94
C ALA A 134 16.29 -2.23 3.63
N TRP A 135 15.37 -2.16 2.66
CA TRP A 135 15.61 -1.50 1.37
C TRP A 135 15.84 0.02 1.53
N PHE A 136 15.00 0.72 2.30
CA PHE A 136 15.21 2.14 2.59
C PHE A 136 16.56 2.41 3.27
N LYS A 137 16.95 1.54 4.21
CA LYS A 137 18.24 1.63 4.88
C LYS A 137 19.42 1.46 3.91
N GLU A 138 19.34 0.51 2.96
CA GLU A 138 20.33 0.32 1.91
C GLU A 138 20.47 1.54 1.01
N LYS A 139 19.34 2.24 0.75
CA LYS A 139 19.29 3.50 0.00
C LYS A 139 19.71 4.72 0.81
N GLY A 140 19.96 4.59 2.11
CA GLY A 140 20.36 5.69 2.99
C GLY A 140 19.21 6.58 3.45
N ILE A 141 17.96 6.16 3.22
CA ILE A 141 16.73 6.88 3.62
C ILE A 141 16.51 6.71 5.12
N LYS A 142 16.20 7.80 5.80
CA LYS A 142 15.98 7.84 7.26
C LYS A 142 14.54 8.13 7.63
N ASP A 143 13.92 9.07 6.92
CA ASP A 143 12.56 9.50 7.16
C ASP A 143 11.62 8.73 6.25
N ILE A 144 10.66 8.02 6.83
CA ILE A 144 9.71 7.17 6.11
C ILE A 144 8.30 7.60 6.50
N TYR A 145 7.48 7.87 5.50
CA TYR A 145 6.10 8.28 5.67
C TYR A 145 5.14 7.28 5.02
N LEU A 146 3.89 7.35 5.42
CA LEU A 146 2.78 6.66 4.77
C LEU A 146 1.51 7.50 4.89
N GLU A 147 0.57 7.26 3.99
CA GLU A 147 -0.79 7.75 4.11
C GLU A 147 -1.75 6.58 4.28
N SER A 148 -2.73 6.71 5.15
CA SER A 148 -3.77 5.70 5.34
C SER A 148 -5.14 6.36 5.39
N GLY A 149 -6.12 5.71 4.76
CA GLY A 149 -7.50 6.18 4.75
C GLY A 149 -8.03 6.39 6.17
N ARG A 150 -8.77 7.47 6.38
CA ARG A 150 -9.26 7.92 7.68
C ARG A 150 -9.98 6.83 8.49
N GLU A 151 -10.75 5.98 7.80
CA GLU A 151 -11.57 4.93 8.45
C GLU A 151 -10.83 3.58 8.57
N ASN A 152 -9.56 3.51 8.13
CA ASN A 152 -8.75 2.28 8.20
C ASN A 152 -8.09 2.10 9.57
N HIS A 153 -8.90 2.03 10.62
CA HIS A 153 -8.44 1.95 12.00
C HIS A 153 -7.55 0.73 12.28
N SER A 154 -7.75 -0.37 11.56
CA SER A 154 -6.91 -1.56 11.71
C SER A 154 -5.49 -1.34 11.19
N ALA A 155 -5.34 -0.61 10.10
CA ALA A 155 -4.03 -0.21 9.58
C ALA A 155 -3.36 0.82 10.50
N HIS A 156 -4.11 1.80 11.03
CA HIS A 156 -3.57 2.77 11.98
C HIS A 156 -2.95 2.06 13.19
N ALA A 157 -3.70 1.16 13.84
CA ALA A 157 -3.20 0.39 14.99
C ALA A 157 -1.97 -0.47 14.62
N PHE A 158 -1.94 -1.03 13.41
CA PHE A 158 -0.80 -1.78 12.92
C PHE A 158 0.44 -0.88 12.75
N PHE A 159 0.32 0.27 12.13
CA PHE A 159 1.44 1.19 11.91
C PHE A 159 1.95 1.79 13.21
N GLU A 160 1.06 2.21 14.11
CA GLU A 160 1.42 2.70 15.45
C GLU A 160 2.19 1.66 16.25
N HIS A 161 1.76 0.39 16.20
CA HIS A 161 2.47 -0.72 16.84
C HIS A 161 3.91 -0.90 16.31
N HIS A 162 4.16 -0.49 15.05
CA HIS A 162 5.46 -0.57 14.40
C HIS A 162 6.26 0.74 14.45
N GLY A 163 5.82 1.70 15.27
CA GLY A 163 6.57 2.92 15.58
C GLY A 163 6.26 4.12 14.68
N PHE A 164 5.25 4.04 13.81
CA PHE A 164 4.75 5.23 13.13
C PHE A 164 3.93 6.10 14.07
N GLU A 165 4.04 7.39 13.90
CA GLU A 165 3.25 8.39 14.63
C GLU A 165 2.39 9.19 13.64
N HIS A 166 1.18 9.56 14.06
CA HIS A 166 0.32 10.43 13.28
C HIS A 166 0.88 11.86 13.30
N VAL A 167 1.29 12.37 12.13
CA VAL A 167 2.00 13.65 12.01
C VAL A 167 1.23 14.74 11.26
N SER A 168 0.18 14.39 10.51
CA SER A 168 -0.61 15.39 9.78
C SER A 168 -2.06 14.96 9.53
N ASN A 169 -2.89 15.93 9.16
CA ASN A 169 -4.25 15.72 8.68
C ASN A 169 -4.44 16.38 7.32
N ILE A 170 -5.17 15.73 6.42
CA ILE A 170 -5.55 16.28 5.13
C ILE A 170 -7.00 16.74 5.18
N TYR A 171 -7.25 17.99 4.74
CA TYR A 171 -8.58 18.59 4.67
C TYR A 171 -8.94 18.89 3.23
N LYS A 172 -10.18 18.60 2.83
CA LYS A 172 -10.74 18.94 1.53
C LYS A 172 -11.83 19.98 1.68
N LEU A 173 -11.79 21.04 0.86
CA LEU A 173 -12.92 21.96 0.72
C LEU A 173 -14.08 21.25 0.02
N LEU A 174 -15.28 21.35 0.58
CA LEU A 174 -16.52 20.75 0.07
C LEU A 174 -17.31 21.73 -0.77
#